data_bb25c7f5d80429d3adb55bab09388a37
#
_entry.id   bb25c7f5d80429d3adb55bab09388a37
#
_cell.length_a   1.000
_cell.length_b   1.000
_cell.length_c   1.000
_cell.angle_alpha   90.00
_cell.angle_beta   90.00
_cell.angle_gamma   90.00
#
_symmetry.space_group_name_H-M   'P 1'
#
loop_
_entity.id
_entity.type
_entity.pdbx_description
1 polymer ?
#
loop_
_entity_poly.entity_id
_entity_poly.type
_entity_poly.pdbx_seq_one_letter_code
_entity_poly.pdbx_strand_id
1 'polypeptide(L)'
;YDVRNTLIDEAYQAHPPKPFIDGEPVYEEHPFCWKPEDGYSNALDVRRDAYWSVFAGAAGHTYGHHTVWQFTGGNRPRVSHPRGDWVSALDSEAAWQMRHLRTLMETRKWWTAQPATDVITSNVGRTTDRLRALKATDGSWLMVYSPDGRPFDVNLSVLASASARLSWFDPRTGETTPAGTASGETTFTPPQRGTDWVLIADRM
;
A
#
# COMPACT_ATOMS: atom_id res chain seq x y z
N TYR A 1 -1.51 12.90 5.40
CA TYR A 1 -1.98 11.50 5.18
C TYR A 1 -3.49 11.34 5.41
N ASP A 2 -4.08 11.98 6.42
CA ASP A 2 -5.53 11.86 6.70
C ASP A 2 -6.39 12.36 5.53
N VAL A 3 -6.09 13.52 4.99
CA VAL A 3 -6.84 14.11 3.87
C VAL A 3 -6.85 13.19 2.66
N ARG A 4 -5.70 12.64 2.29
CA ARG A 4 -5.59 11.71 1.15
C ARG A 4 -6.43 10.44 1.37
N ASN A 5 -6.30 9.81 2.54
CA ASN A 5 -7.09 8.63 2.85
C ASN A 5 -8.60 8.89 2.76
N THR A 6 -9.05 10.07 3.20
CA THR A 6 -10.45 10.49 3.08
C THR A 6 -10.87 10.64 1.62
N LEU A 7 -10.07 11.32 0.79
CA LEU A 7 -10.37 11.52 -0.63
C LEU A 7 -10.47 10.19 -1.40
N ILE A 8 -9.60 9.21 -1.09
CA ILE A 8 -9.65 7.88 -1.71
C ILE A 8 -10.91 7.13 -1.30
N ASP A 9 -11.27 7.16 0.00
CA ASP A 9 -12.48 6.54 0.51
C ASP A 9 -13.75 7.18 -0.11
N GLU A 10 -13.78 8.51 -0.25
CA GLU A 10 -14.87 9.25 -0.92
C GLU A 10 -14.96 8.91 -2.41
N ALA A 11 -13.82 8.80 -3.11
CA ALA A 11 -13.81 8.42 -4.52
C ALA A 11 -14.35 7.01 -4.74
N TYR A 12 -14.04 6.07 -3.85
CA TYR A 12 -14.60 4.71 -3.91
C TYR A 12 -16.12 4.69 -3.67
N GLN A 13 -16.63 5.54 -2.78
CA GLN A 13 -18.05 5.62 -2.43
C GLN A 13 -18.88 6.49 -3.40
N ALA A 14 -18.24 7.15 -4.35
CA ALA A 14 -18.91 8.06 -5.27
C ALA A 14 -19.93 7.33 -6.18
N HIS A 15 -21.04 8.01 -6.48
CA HIS A 15 -22.09 7.49 -7.36
C HIS A 15 -22.27 8.37 -8.60
N PRO A 16 -22.46 7.79 -9.81
CA PRO A 16 -22.38 6.35 -10.10
C PRO A 16 -20.95 5.80 -9.92
N PRO A 17 -20.79 4.51 -9.57
CA PRO A 17 -19.47 3.91 -9.39
C PRO A 17 -18.63 4.03 -10.66
N LYS A 18 -17.40 4.47 -10.51
CA LYS A 18 -16.43 4.57 -11.60
C LYS A 18 -15.06 4.09 -11.10
N PRO A 19 -14.26 3.44 -11.95
CA PRO A 19 -12.87 3.21 -11.61
C PRO A 19 -12.14 4.56 -11.43
N PHE A 20 -11.29 4.62 -10.42
CA PHE A 20 -10.42 5.77 -10.18
C PHE A 20 -8.98 5.30 -9.94
N ILE A 21 -8.03 6.17 -10.16
CA ILE A 21 -6.61 5.93 -9.88
C ILE A 21 -6.06 7.05 -9.00
N ASP A 22 -5.06 6.74 -8.19
CA ASP A 22 -4.22 7.75 -7.55
C ASP A 22 -3.18 8.22 -8.58
N GLY A 23 -3.46 9.34 -9.19
CA GLY A 23 -2.69 9.86 -10.33
C GLY A 23 -1.51 10.75 -9.92
N GLU A 24 -1.49 11.23 -8.67
CA GLU A 24 -0.43 12.09 -8.16
C GLU A 24 -0.15 11.81 -6.67
N PRO A 25 0.40 10.61 -6.37
CA PRO A 25 0.75 10.22 -5.02
C PRO A 25 2.00 10.95 -4.50
N VAL A 26 2.52 10.52 -3.34
CA VAL A 26 3.86 10.94 -2.88
C VAL A 26 4.91 10.50 -3.90
N TYR A 27 5.66 11.45 -4.43
CA TYR A 27 6.82 11.17 -5.28
C TYR A 27 8.03 10.82 -4.43
N GLU A 28 8.81 9.84 -4.87
CA GLU A 28 10.10 9.52 -4.24
C GLU A 28 11.05 10.72 -4.32
N GLU A 29 11.80 10.96 -3.23
CA GLU A 29 12.73 12.08 -3.11
C GLU A 29 12.08 13.47 -3.22
N HIS A 30 10.78 13.60 -2.94
CA HIS A 30 10.10 14.90 -2.86
C HIS A 30 10.19 15.45 -1.44
N PRO A 31 10.54 16.75 -1.25
CA PRO A 31 10.53 17.34 0.07
C PRO A 31 9.11 17.40 0.64
N PHE A 32 8.91 16.98 1.90
CA PHE A 32 7.59 17.04 2.53
C PHE A 32 7.09 18.48 2.56
N CYS A 33 5.83 18.69 2.22
CA CYS A 33 5.20 20.01 2.14
C CYS A 33 5.98 21.04 1.30
N TRP A 34 6.78 20.60 0.32
CA TRP A 34 7.68 21.43 -0.49
C TRP A 34 8.82 22.10 0.30
N LYS A 35 9.09 21.59 1.51
CA LYS A 35 10.05 22.16 2.46
C LYS A 35 11.17 21.17 2.76
N PRO A 36 12.43 21.44 2.33
CA PRO A 36 13.56 20.55 2.59
C PRO A 36 13.85 20.32 4.07
N GLU A 37 13.54 21.30 4.91
CA GLU A 37 13.69 21.22 6.37
C GLU A 37 12.79 20.17 7.02
N ASP A 38 11.68 19.81 6.39
CA ASP A 38 10.76 18.76 6.85
C ASP A 38 11.21 17.35 6.39
N GLY A 39 12.32 17.27 5.64
CA GLY A 39 12.85 16.01 5.09
C GLY A 39 12.27 15.67 3.72
N TYR A 40 12.61 14.47 3.24
CA TYR A 40 12.23 13.97 1.92
C TYR A 40 11.56 12.61 2.03
N SER A 41 10.57 12.37 1.18
CA SER A 41 9.94 11.07 1.04
C SER A 41 10.94 10.00 0.56
N ASN A 42 10.75 8.79 1.03
CA ASN A 42 11.57 7.64 0.70
C ASN A 42 10.73 6.48 0.14
N ALA A 43 11.36 5.36 -0.13
CA ALA A 43 10.69 4.19 -0.69
C ALA A 43 9.52 3.66 0.17
N LEU A 44 9.61 3.72 1.50
CA LEU A 44 8.51 3.34 2.38
C LEU A 44 7.30 4.28 2.23
N ASP A 45 7.54 5.59 2.12
CA ASP A 45 6.46 6.58 1.94
C ASP A 45 5.71 6.34 0.62
N VAL A 46 6.45 6.05 -0.46
CA VAL A 46 5.87 5.73 -1.78
C VAL A 46 5.09 4.41 -1.74
N ARG A 47 5.66 3.34 -1.16
CA ARG A 47 4.96 2.06 -1.02
C ARG A 47 3.69 2.22 -0.21
N ARG A 48 3.76 2.91 0.92
CA ARG A 48 2.61 3.15 1.79
C ARG A 48 1.45 3.80 1.04
N ASP A 49 1.72 4.84 0.27
CA ASP A 49 0.70 5.49 -0.55
C ASP A 49 0.10 4.54 -1.59
N ALA A 50 0.95 3.78 -2.29
CA ALA A 50 0.51 2.84 -3.31
C ALA A 50 -0.41 1.74 -2.74
N TYR A 51 0.01 1.12 -1.63
CA TYR A 51 -0.80 0.08 -0.98
C TYR A 51 -2.07 0.65 -0.37
N TRP A 52 -2.04 1.84 0.25
CA TRP A 52 -3.25 2.48 0.76
C TRP A 52 -4.26 2.76 -0.34
N SER A 53 -3.83 3.29 -1.48
CA SER A 53 -4.70 3.60 -2.61
C SER A 53 -5.36 2.34 -3.15
N VAL A 54 -4.58 1.30 -3.45
CA VAL A 54 -5.10 0.04 -4.01
C VAL A 54 -5.97 -0.71 -3.01
N PHE A 55 -5.58 -0.78 -1.73
CA PHE A 55 -6.36 -1.45 -0.68
C PHE A 55 -7.61 -0.67 -0.24
N ALA A 56 -7.74 0.59 -0.64
CA ALA A 56 -8.96 1.36 -0.53
C ALA A 56 -9.84 1.33 -1.79
N GLY A 57 -9.51 0.48 -2.77
CA GLY A 57 -10.33 0.21 -3.95
C GLY A 57 -9.96 1.01 -5.20
N ALA A 58 -8.84 1.73 -5.21
CA ALA A 58 -8.34 2.33 -6.43
C ALA A 58 -7.99 1.26 -7.48
N ALA A 59 -8.36 1.49 -8.74
CA ALA A 59 -8.05 0.61 -9.86
C ALA A 59 -6.56 0.67 -10.27
N GLY A 60 -5.82 1.63 -9.71
CA GLY A 60 -4.40 1.79 -9.98
C GLY A 60 -3.77 2.92 -9.19
N HIS A 61 -2.46 3.01 -9.33
CA HIS A 61 -1.60 3.98 -8.69
C HIS A 61 -0.48 4.33 -9.66
N THR A 62 -0.06 5.60 -9.69
CA THR A 62 1.10 6.04 -10.46
C THR A 62 2.31 6.18 -9.57
N TYR A 63 3.49 5.94 -10.11
CA TYR A 63 4.76 6.22 -9.46
C TYR A 63 5.34 7.52 -9.99
N GLY A 64 5.92 8.32 -9.12
CA GLY A 64 6.67 9.52 -9.47
C GLY A 64 7.98 9.64 -8.69
N HIS A 65 8.95 10.29 -9.31
CA HIS A 65 10.22 10.65 -8.66
C HIS A 65 10.50 12.13 -8.88
N HIS A 66 10.92 12.81 -7.81
CA HIS A 66 11.03 14.28 -7.83
C HIS A 66 12.04 14.83 -8.85
N THR A 67 13.11 14.10 -9.15
CA THR A 67 14.09 14.50 -10.18
C THR A 67 13.69 14.08 -11.59
N VAL A 68 12.90 12.99 -11.74
CA VAL A 68 12.53 12.44 -13.05
C VAL A 68 11.49 13.32 -13.75
N TRP A 69 10.40 13.71 -13.06
CA TRP A 69 9.34 14.50 -13.71
C TRP A 69 9.83 15.85 -14.27
N GLN A 70 10.83 16.45 -13.62
CA GLN A 70 11.43 17.72 -14.06
C GLN A 70 12.73 17.55 -14.87
N PHE A 71 13.18 16.31 -15.11
CA PHE A 71 14.45 16.00 -15.81
C PHE A 71 15.63 16.77 -15.22
N THR A 72 15.79 16.70 -13.89
CA THR A 72 16.84 17.44 -13.17
C THR A 72 18.23 17.04 -13.67
N GLY A 73 19.00 18.00 -14.18
CA GLY A 73 20.36 17.77 -14.65
C GLY A 73 20.85 18.88 -15.60
N GLY A 74 22.15 18.97 -15.79
CA GLY A 74 22.77 20.00 -16.62
C GLY A 74 22.42 21.43 -16.17
N ASN A 75 22.07 22.29 -17.13
CA ASN A 75 21.73 23.70 -16.89
C ASN A 75 20.21 23.95 -16.72
N ARG A 76 19.42 22.91 -16.50
CA ARG A 76 17.97 23.07 -16.31
C ARG A 76 17.65 23.71 -14.96
N PRO A 77 16.65 24.61 -14.89
CA PRO A 77 16.18 25.13 -13.60
C PRO A 77 15.70 24.00 -12.70
N ARG A 78 16.03 24.08 -11.43
CA ARG A 78 15.58 23.12 -10.43
C ARG A 78 14.36 23.67 -9.69
N VAL A 79 13.30 22.87 -9.61
CA VAL A 79 12.06 23.23 -8.90
C VAL A 79 11.99 22.46 -7.61
N SER A 80 11.76 23.16 -6.50
CA SER A 80 11.52 22.57 -5.18
C SER A 80 12.62 21.62 -4.68
N HIS A 81 13.87 22.08 -4.77
CA HIS A 81 15.03 21.46 -4.12
C HIS A 81 15.26 19.96 -4.44
N PRO A 82 15.28 19.54 -5.73
CA PRO A 82 15.56 18.16 -6.07
C PRO A 82 16.99 17.77 -5.70
N ARG A 83 17.19 16.52 -5.26
CA ARG A 83 18.48 15.93 -4.95
C ARG A 83 18.92 15.01 -6.12
N GLY A 84 20.19 15.15 -6.56
CA GLY A 84 20.72 14.32 -7.66
C GLY A 84 20.24 14.73 -9.06
N ASP A 85 20.28 13.79 -9.97
CA ASP A 85 19.87 13.92 -11.38
C ASP A 85 18.84 12.84 -11.77
N TRP A 86 18.12 13.08 -12.87
CA TRP A 86 17.03 12.21 -13.30
C TRP A 86 17.51 10.83 -13.80
N VAL A 87 18.74 10.74 -14.33
CA VAL A 87 19.24 9.46 -14.86
C VAL A 87 19.51 8.50 -13.73
N SER A 88 20.21 8.96 -12.69
CA SER A 88 20.46 8.15 -11.48
C SER A 88 19.16 7.72 -10.78
N ALA A 89 18.10 8.51 -10.90
CA ALA A 89 16.81 8.26 -10.26
C ALA A 89 15.96 7.19 -10.99
N LEU A 90 16.31 6.79 -12.21
CA LEU A 90 15.58 5.74 -12.93
C LEU A 90 15.66 4.36 -12.25
N ASP A 91 16.71 4.13 -11.47
CA ASP A 91 16.93 2.90 -10.72
C ASP A 91 16.65 3.06 -9.21
N SER A 92 15.77 4.00 -8.85
CA SER A 92 15.39 4.26 -7.46
C SER A 92 14.67 3.08 -6.84
N GLU A 93 14.80 2.95 -5.53
CA GLU A 93 14.31 1.81 -4.77
C GLU A 93 12.79 1.59 -4.93
N ALA A 94 11.98 2.63 -4.74
CA ALA A 94 10.53 2.51 -4.87
C ALA A 94 10.09 2.21 -6.30
N ALA A 95 10.78 2.73 -7.34
CA ALA A 95 10.49 2.41 -8.73
C ALA A 95 10.49 0.90 -8.98
N TRP A 96 11.51 0.20 -8.46
CA TRP A 96 11.60 -1.25 -8.56
C TRP A 96 10.56 -1.98 -7.69
N GLN A 97 10.23 -1.44 -6.53
CA GLN A 97 9.31 -2.07 -5.59
C GLN A 97 7.85 -1.99 -6.01
N MET A 98 7.45 -1.01 -6.85
CA MET A 98 6.09 -0.91 -7.38
C MET A 98 5.65 -2.15 -8.17
N ARG A 99 6.58 -2.87 -8.80
CA ARG A 99 6.29 -4.14 -9.46
C ARG A 99 5.74 -5.21 -8.50
N HIS A 100 6.13 -5.16 -7.22
CA HIS A 100 5.73 -6.15 -6.23
C HIS A 100 4.24 -6.00 -5.86
N LEU A 101 3.74 -4.76 -5.76
CA LEU A 101 2.31 -4.51 -5.59
C LEU A 101 1.50 -5.08 -6.78
N ARG A 102 1.93 -4.80 -8.00
CA ARG A 102 1.29 -5.35 -9.20
C ARG A 102 1.28 -6.88 -9.19
N THR A 103 2.45 -7.50 -8.96
CA THR A 103 2.57 -8.96 -8.89
C THR A 103 1.66 -9.54 -7.81
N LEU A 104 1.62 -8.96 -6.61
CA LEU A 104 0.73 -9.39 -5.53
C LEU A 104 -0.74 -9.39 -5.98
N MET A 105 -1.19 -8.30 -6.59
CA MET A 105 -2.58 -8.17 -7.03
C MET A 105 -2.91 -9.15 -8.16
N GLU A 106 -2.03 -9.33 -9.14
CA GLU A 106 -2.21 -10.23 -10.29
C GLU A 106 -2.20 -11.73 -9.93
N THR A 107 -1.77 -12.11 -8.72
CA THR A 107 -1.89 -13.50 -8.23
C THR A 107 -3.33 -13.92 -7.96
N ARG A 108 -4.28 -12.98 -7.97
CA ARG A 108 -5.70 -13.19 -7.62
C ARG A 108 -6.62 -12.47 -8.61
N LYS A 109 -7.90 -12.78 -8.54
CA LYS A 109 -8.94 -12.06 -9.30
C LYS A 109 -9.18 -10.69 -8.65
N TRP A 110 -8.20 -9.79 -8.74
CA TRP A 110 -8.20 -8.49 -8.08
C TRP A 110 -9.41 -7.61 -8.47
N TRP A 111 -9.97 -7.80 -9.67
CA TRP A 111 -11.18 -7.08 -10.12
C TRP A 111 -12.47 -7.46 -9.37
N THR A 112 -12.42 -8.51 -8.54
CA THR A 112 -13.50 -8.87 -7.60
C THR A 112 -13.26 -8.31 -6.20
N ALA A 113 -12.17 -7.58 -6.00
CA ALA A 113 -11.78 -7.07 -4.69
C ALA A 113 -12.62 -5.87 -4.27
N GLN A 114 -12.83 -5.75 -2.97
CA GLN A 114 -13.45 -4.59 -2.35
C GLN A 114 -12.74 -4.23 -1.04
N PRO A 115 -12.67 -2.94 -0.68
CA PRO A 115 -12.19 -2.51 0.63
C PRO A 115 -12.94 -3.21 1.75
N ALA A 116 -12.20 -3.61 2.80
CA ALA A 116 -12.74 -4.38 3.91
C ALA A 116 -12.05 -4.02 5.24
N THR A 117 -11.72 -2.75 5.46
CA THR A 117 -11.00 -2.31 6.67
C THR A 117 -11.80 -2.60 7.96
N ASP A 118 -13.11 -2.79 7.86
CA ASP A 118 -14.02 -3.21 8.93
C ASP A 118 -13.74 -4.62 9.49
N VAL A 119 -13.01 -5.47 8.76
CA VAL A 119 -12.57 -6.78 9.29
C VAL A 119 -11.45 -6.67 10.33
N ILE A 120 -10.77 -5.51 10.40
CA ILE A 120 -9.73 -5.23 11.39
C ILE A 120 -10.44 -4.78 12.67
N THR A 121 -10.34 -5.59 13.72
CA THR A 121 -11.04 -5.38 15.00
C THR A 121 -10.22 -4.59 16.00
N SER A 122 -8.91 -4.50 15.81
CA SER A 122 -8.04 -3.59 16.56
C SER A 122 -8.07 -2.16 16.03
N ASN A 123 -7.35 -1.25 16.71
CA ASN A 123 -7.19 0.13 16.23
C ASN A 123 -6.51 0.17 14.85
N VAL A 124 -7.22 0.67 13.84
CA VAL A 124 -6.71 0.76 12.47
C VAL A 124 -5.63 1.84 12.27
N GLY A 125 -5.41 2.73 13.22
CA GLY A 125 -4.52 3.89 13.06
C GLY A 125 -5.16 5.02 12.26
N ARG A 126 -4.51 6.19 12.25
CA ARG A 126 -5.03 7.40 11.58
C ARG A 126 -4.06 8.06 10.62
N THR A 127 -2.77 7.91 10.87
CA THR A 127 -1.72 8.62 10.13
C THR A 127 -0.86 7.62 9.36
N THR A 128 0.45 7.67 9.54
CA THR A 128 1.41 6.78 8.88
C THR A 128 1.30 5.32 9.31
N ASP A 129 0.53 5.04 10.35
CA ASP A 129 0.27 3.73 10.94
C ASP A 129 -1.05 3.07 10.47
N ARG A 130 -1.79 3.71 9.54
CA ARG A 130 -3.12 3.26 9.14
C ARG A 130 -3.09 1.91 8.43
N LEU A 131 -3.75 0.91 9.02
CA LEU A 131 -4.01 -0.38 8.42
C LEU A 131 -5.10 -0.26 7.33
N ARG A 132 -4.99 -1.06 6.27
CA ARG A 132 -6.01 -1.20 5.23
C ARG A 132 -6.22 -2.66 4.91
N ALA A 133 -7.46 -3.04 4.64
CA ALA A 133 -7.78 -4.40 4.22
C ALA A 133 -8.55 -4.39 2.90
N LEU A 134 -8.31 -5.43 2.10
CA LEU A 134 -8.94 -5.70 0.83
C LEU A 134 -9.34 -7.17 0.77
N LYS A 135 -10.56 -7.49 0.31
CA LYS A 135 -11.03 -8.87 0.21
C LYS A 135 -11.73 -9.15 -1.11
N ALA A 136 -11.75 -10.41 -1.53
CA ALA A 136 -12.60 -10.87 -2.61
C ALA A 136 -14.09 -10.85 -2.21
N THR A 137 -14.96 -10.48 -3.13
CA THR A 137 -16.42 -10.49 -2.90
C THR A 137 -16.98 -11.88 -2.64
N ASP A 138 -16.31 -12.93 -3.17
CA ASP A 138 -16.69 -14.34 -2.98
C ASP A 138 -16.08 -14.98 -1.71
N GLY A 139 -15.38 -14.20 -0.88
CA GLY A 139 -14.72 -14.68 0.33
C GLY A 139 -13.57 -15.65 0.08
N SER A 140 -12.96 -15.65 -1.12
CA SER A 140 -11.85 -16.57 -1.44
C SER A 140 -10.52 -16.14 -0.84
N TRP A 141 -10.33 -14.85 -0.58
CA TRP A 141 -9.12 -14.30 0.03
C TRP A 141 -9.38 -12.96 0.74
N LEU A 142 -8.49 -12.64 1.65
CA LEU A 142 -8.38 -11.37 2.37
C LEU A 142 -6.91 -10.97 2.44
N MET A 143 -6.61 -9.70 2.29
CA MET A 143 -5.28 -9.12 2.54
C MET A 143 -5.38 -7.95 3.50
N VAL A 144 -4.39 -7.80 4.37
CA VAL A 144 -4.27 -6.63 5.26
C VAL A 144 -2.88 -6.02 5.10
N TYR A 145 -2.82 -4.76 4.72
CA TYR A 145 -1.59 -3.98 4.68
C TYR A 145 -1.34 -3.32 6.02
N SER A 146 -0.17 -3.58 6.59
CA SER A 146 0.37 -2.96 7.81
C SER A 146 1.59 -2.12 7.45
N PRO A 147 1.55 -0.78 7.57
CA PRO A 147 2.63 0.11 7.13
C PRO A 147 3.82 0.18 8.10
N ASP A 148 3.65 -0.28 9.34
CA ASP A 148 4.64 -0.14 10.40
C ASP A 148 4.99 -1.46 11.11
N GLY A 149 4.39 -2.57 10.69
CA GLY A 149 4.63 -3.89 11.27
C GLY A 149 4.15 -4.06 12.71
N ARG A 150 3.22 -3.23 13.19
CA ARG A 150 2.61 -3.42 14.50
C ARG A 150 1.64 -4.61 14.51
N PRO A 151 1.43 -5.28 15.66
CA PRO A 151 0.38 -6.29 15.78
C PRO A 151 -1.02 -5.69 15.55
N PHE A 152 -1.92 -6.51 14.99
CA PHE A 152 -3.31 -6.14 14.75
C PHE A 152 -4.22 -7.37 14.79
N ASP A 153 -5.51 -7.14 15.03
CA ASP A 153 -6.52 -8.20 15.12
C ASP A 153 -7.40 -8.17 13.88
N VAL A 154 -7.74 -9.36 13.34
CA VAL A 154 -8.57 -9.52 12.16
C VAL A 154 -9.62 -10.61 12.38
N ASN A 155 -10.84 -10.31 11.99
CA ASN A 155 -11.90 -11.28 11.92
C ASN A 155 -11.90 -12.01 10.57
N LEU A 156 -11.42 -13.26 10.56
CA LEU A 156 -11.33 -14.11 9.37
C LEU A 156 -12.68 -14.76 8.98
N SER A 157 -13.74 -14.58 9.76
CA SER A 157 -15.07 -15.18 9.47
C SER A 157 -15.70 -14.64 8.19
N VAL A 158 -15.13 -13.59 7.59
CA VAL A 158 -15.54 -13.05 6.27
C VAL A 158 -15.10 -13.94 5.10
N LEU A 159 -14.17 -14.88 5.33
CA LEU A 159 -13.76 -15.85 4.34
C LEU A 159 -14.81 -16.98 4.26
N ALA A 160 -15.08 -17.47 3.06
CA ALA A 160 -16.06 -18.54 2.82
C ALA A 160 -15.49 -19.92 3.19
N SER A 161 -14.89 -20.06 4.39
CA SER A 161 -14.26 -21.28 4.90
C SER A 161 -14.17 -21.27 6.43
N ALA A 162 -14.08 -22.46 7.03
CA ALA A 162 -13.86 -22.61 8.47
C ALA A 162 -12.44 -22.20 8.92
N SER A 163 -11.47 -22.18 8.01
CA SER A 163 -10.09 -21.76 8.28
C SER A 163 -9.45 -21.15 7.04
N ALA A 164 -8.42 -20.36 7.26
CA ALA A 164 -7.63 -19.71 6.23
C ALA A 164 -6.16 -20.17 6.28
N ARG A 165 -5.55 -20.33 5.11
CA ARG A 165 -4.10 -20.45 4.97
C ARG A 165 -3.49 -19.06 4.95
N LEU A 166 -2.45 -18.87 5.76
CA LEU A 166 -1.83 -17.57 5.99
C LEU A 166 -0.45 -17.48 5.37
N SER A 167 -0.11 -16.28 4.90
CA SER A 167 1.23 -15.93 4.47
C SER A 167 1.52 -14.46 4.76
N TRP A 168 2.79 -14.14 4.94
CA TRP A 168 3.30 -12.78 4.96
C TRP A 168 3.96 -12.46 3.62
N PHE A 169 3.58 -11.35 3.03
CA PHE A 169 4.22 -10.80 1.84
C PHE A 169 5.06 -9.58 2.24
N ASP A 170 6.29 -9.54 1.77
CA ASP A 170 7.21 -8.41 1.94
C ASP A 170 7.10 -7.46 0.74
N PRO A 171 6.56 -6.23 0.89
CA PRO A 171 6.45 -5.26 -0.19
C PRO A 171 7.80 -4.79 -0.76
N ARG A 172 8.89 -4.96 -0.02
CA ARG A 172 10.25 -4.54 -0.42
C ARG A 172 10.90 -5.51 -1.39
N THR A 173 10.66 -6.80 -1.20
CA THR A 173 11.30 -7.87 -1.97
C THR A 173 10.35 -8.63 -2.90
N GLY A 174 9.05 -8.57 -2.61
CA GLY A 174 8.03 -9.37 -3.29
C GLY A 174 7.98 -10.83 -2.82
N GLU A 175 8.72 -11.18 -1.78
CA GLU A 175 8.74 -12.53 -1.22
C GLU A 175 7.49 -12.82 -0.40
N THR A 176 7.03 -14.07 -0.47
CA THR A 176 5.90 -14.57 0.32
C THR A 176 6.36 -15.73 1.19
N THR A 177 6.16 -15.62 2.50
CA THR A 177 6.52 -16.66 3.48
C THR A 177 5.28 -17.24 4.14
N PRO A 178 5.14 -18.58 4.23
CA PRO A 178 4.02 -19.20 4.95
C PRO A 178 3.95 -18.77 6.42
N ALA A 179 2.73 -18.55 6.93
CA ALA A 179 2.47 -18.14 8.31
C ALA A 179 1.47 -19.07 9.04
N GLY A 180 1.24 -20.28 8.50
CA GLY A 180 0.36 -21.28 9.12
C GLY A 180 -1.10 -21.14 8.70
N THR A 181 -2.01 -21.44 9.63
CA THR A 181 -3.46 -21.37 9.45
C THR A 181 -4.12 -20.71 10.64
N ALA A 182 -5.26 -20.05 10.43
CA ALA A 182 -6.08 -19.50 11.52
C ALA A 182 -7.56 -19.48 11.13
N SER A 183 -8.41 -19.18 12.12
CA SER A 183 -9.87 -19.05 11.97
C SER A 183 -10.43 -18.04 12.97
N GLY A 184 -11.59 -17.50 12.67
CA GLY A 184 -12.26 -16.53 13.55
C GLY A 184 -11.48 -15.26 13.75
N GLU A 185 -11.59 -14.66 14.94
CA GLU A 185 -10.83 -13.48 15.32
C GLU A 185 -9.44 -13.89 15.82
N THR A 186 -8.41 -13.31 15.22
CA THR A 186 -7.01 -13.70 15.45
C THR A 186 -6.10 -12.48 15.46
N THR A 187 -5.15 -12.46 16.41
CA THR A 187 -4.08 -11.46 16.45
C THR A 187 -2.93 -11.88 15.55
N PHE A 188 -2.50 -10.98 14.69
CA PHE A 188 -1.38 -11.15 13.77
C PHE A 188 -0.21 -10.25 14.16
N THR A 189 0.99 -10.84 14.19
CA THR A 189 2.23 -10.11 14.42
C THR A 189 3.08 -10.20 13.18
N PRO A 190 3.29 -9.08 12.44
CA PRO A 190 4.17 -9.06 11.28
C PRO A 190 5.59 -9.48 11.64
N PRO A 191 6.36 -10.04 10.68
CA PRO A 191 7.71 -10.56 10.93
C PRO A 191 8.70 -9.52 11.50
N GLN A 192 8.50 -8.24 11.17
CA GLN A 192 9.38 -7.16 11.62
C GLN A 192 8.59 -5.88 11.87
N ARG A 193 8.93 -5.18 12.97
CA ARG A 193 8.43 -3.84 13.28
C ARG A 193 9.21 -2.75 12.53
N GLY A 194 8.56 -1.59 12.35
CA GLY A 194 9.16 -0.41 11.74
C GLY A 194 9.25 -0.48 10.20
N THR A 195 8.60 -1.46 9.58
CA THR A 195 8.49 -1.59 8.13
C THR A 195 7.15 -2.21 7.74
N ASP A 196 6.81 -2.10 6.46
CA ASP A 196 5.54 -2.53 5.94
C ASP A 196 5.47 -4.02 5.60
N TRP A 197 4.27 -4.60 5.76
CA TRP A 197 3.95 -6.00 5.49
C TRP A 197 2.52 -6.15 4.97
N VAL A 198 2.27 -7.21 4.19
CA VAL A 198 0.91 -7.64 3.86
C VAL A 198 0.66 -9.03 4.45
N LEU A 199 -0.37 -9.12 5.32
CA LEU A 199 -0.97 -10.40 5.65
C LEU A 199 -1.82 -10.86 4.48
N ILE A 200 -1.66 -12.11 4.07
CA ILE A 200 -2.50 -12.78 3.08
C ILE A 200 -3.22 -13.93 3.79
N ALA A 201 -4.53 -13.98 3.66
CA ALA A 201 -5.37 -15.07 4.15
C ALA A 201 -6.19 -15.64 2.99
N ASP A 202 -5.89 -16.86 2.58
CA ASP A 202 -6.57 -17.58 1.53
C ASP A 202 -7.50 -18.64 2.14
N ARG A 203 -8.72 -18.74 1.61
CA ARG A 203 -9.68 -19.79 1.92
C ARG A 203 -9.06 -21.18 1.70
N MET A 204 -9.26 -22.09 2.65
CA MET A 204 -8.86 -23.49 2.52
C MET A 204 -9.98 -24.36 1.94
#